data_64c695d1aa1bf3d7c6134c4ba94f9ef9
#
_entry.id   64c695d1aa1bf3d7c6134c4ba94f9ef9
#
_cell.length_a   1.000
_cell.length_b   1.000
_cell.length_c   1.000
_cell.angle_alpha   90.00
_cell.angle_beta   90.00
_cell.angle_gamma   90.00
#
_symmetry.space_group_name_H-M   'P 1'
#
loop_
_entity.id
_entity.type
_entity.pdbx_description
1 polymer ?
#
loop_
_entity_poly.entity_id
_entity_poly.type
_entity_poly.pdbx_seq_one_letter_code
_entity_poly.pdbx_strand_id
1 'polypeptide(L)'
;MDNDKYNMTLSLAVAYNGEPFSGFARQPGQLTVQGELEHALELLFRREVETTCAGRTDAGVHARAQVVSFDILPDELRDRTLESLARSMNALTHEAIVVRSIDEREPGFSARFDATEREYRYFICTEPAPPI
;
A
#
# COMPACT_ATOMS: atom_id res chain seq x y z
N MET A 1 -12.81 -20.82 -2.44
CA MET A 1 -11.60 -20.07 -2.83
C MET A 1 -11.13 -19.23 -1.67
N ASP A 2 -9.84 -19.11 -1.54
CA ASP A 2 -9.29 -18.38 -0.42
C ASP A 2 -9.68 -16.92 -0.44
N ASN A 3 -9.92 -16.35 -1.62
CA ASN A 3 -10.28 -14.95 -1.71
C ASN A 3 -11.63 -14.64 -1.08
N ASP A 4 -12.52 -15.61 -1.04
CA ASP A 4 -13.82 -15.40 -0.42
C ASP A 4 -13.71 -15.29 1.10
N LYS A 5 -12.64 -15.84 1.65
CA LYS A 5 -12.40 -15.79 3.08
C LYS A 5 -12.08 -14.39 3.55
N TYR A 6 -11.30 -13.67 2.77
CA TYR A 6 -10.88 -12.31 3.12
C TYR A 6 -11.80 -11.34 2.43
N ASN A 7 -12.88 -10.99 3.10
CA ASN A 7 -13.96 -10.23 2.47
C ASN A 7 -13.99 -8.76 2.84
N MET A 8 -12.95 -8.25 3.47
CA MET A 8 -12.82 -6.85 3.76
C MET A 8 -11.60 -6.32 3.02
N THR A 9 -11.78 -5.26 2.25
CA THR A 9 -10.68 -4.70 1.45
C THR A 9 -10.29 -3.34 2.00
N LEU A 10 -9.01 -3.15 2.21
CA LEU A 10 -8.45 -1.88 2.65
C LEU A 10 -7.55 -1.31 1.58
N SER A 11 -7.51 0.02 1.51
CA SER A 11 -6.56 0.69 0.63
C SER A 11 -5.70 1.63 1.45
N LEU A 12 -4.43 1.68 1.08
CA LEU A 12 -3.45 2.57 1.68
C LEU A 12 -3.14 3.69 0.70
N ALA A 13 -3.05 4.91 1.21
CA ALA A 13 -2.46 6.00 0.46
C ALA A 13 -1.03 6.14 0.97
N VAL A 14 -0.06 5.92 0.09
CA VAL A 14 1.33 5.78 0.47
C VAL A 14 2.18 6.80 -0.27
N ALA A 15 3.07 7.45 0.45
CA ALA A 15 4.05 8.34 -0.13
C ALA A 15 5.43 7.78 0.16
N TYR A 16 6.37 7.97 -0.74
CA TYR A 16 7.71 7.47 -0.49
C TYR A 16 8.76 8.23 -1.30
N ASN A 17 9.95 8.28 -0.72
CA ASN A 17 11.15 8.73 -1.42
C ASN A 17 11.74 7.48 -2.07
N GLY A 18 11.79 7.47 -3.40
CA GLY A 18 12.18 6.28 -4.12
C GLY A 18 13.66 5.99 -4.18
N GLU A 19 14.49 6.91 -3.67
CA GLU A 19 15.94 6.76 -3.82
C GLU A 19 16.52 5.46 -3.27
N PRO A 20 16.13 5.02 -2.06
CA PRO A 20 16.73 3.80 -1.52
C PRO A 20 16.18 2.52 -2.12
N PHE A 21 15.17 2.61 -2.98
CA PHE A 21 14.45 1.42 -3.43
C PHE A 21 14.79 1.05 -4.86
N SER A 22 14.75 -0.27 -5.12
CA SER A 22 14.93 -0.83 -6.45
C SER A 22 13.60 -0.85 -7.21
N GLY A 23 12.76 0.16 -6.98
CA GLY A 23 11.45 0.27 -7.58
C GLY A 23 10.36 -0.06 -6.59
N PHE A 24 9.12 0.03 -7.06
CA PHE A 24 7.98 -0.26 -6.18
C PHE A 24 7.73 -1.75 -6.05
N ALA A 25 7.72 -2.46 -7.17
CA ALA A 25 7.30 -3.86 -7.21
C ALA A 25 8.30 -4.77 -6.49
N ARG A 26 7.74 -5.70 -5.71
CA ARG A 26 8.53 -6.65 -4.96
C ARG A 26 9.42 -7.46 -5.89
N GLN A 27 10.69 -7.60 -5.51
CA GLN A 27 11.68 -8.39 -6.24
C GLN A 27 12.54 -9.13 -5.23
N PRO A 28 12.84 -10.42 -5.49
CA PRO A 28 13.66 -11.18 -4.55
C PRO A 28 15.02 -10.53 -4.32
N GLY A 29 15.39 -10.41 -3.06
CA GLY A 29 16.70 -9.88 -2.72
C GLY A 29 16.86 -8.39 -2.90
N GLN A 30 15.82 -7.67 -3.26
CA GLN A 30 15.89 -6.24 -3.48
C GLN A 30 15.06 -5.49 -2.46
N LEU A 31 15.49 -4.29 -2.11
CA LEU A 31 14.71 -3.41 -1.25
C LEU A 31 13.71 -2.67 -2.13
N THR A 32 12.42 -2.94 -1.92
CA THR A 32 11.35 -2.33 -2.69
C THR A 32 10.27 -1.80 -1.76
N VAL A 33 9.49 -0.85 -2.27
CA VAL A 33 8.40 -0.28 -1.48
C VAL A 33 7.37 -1.34 -1.15
N GLN A 34 6.96 -2.12 -2.15
CA GLN A 34 5.95 -3.16 -1.92
C GLN A 34 6.45 -4.21 -0.93
N GLY A 35 7.72 -4.60 -1.03
CA GLY A 35 8.29 -5.56 -0.10
C GLY A 35 8.27 -5.07 1.32
N GLU A 36 8.58 -3.79 1.53
CA GLU A 36 8.55 -3.20 2.87
C GLU A 36 7.14 -3.15 3.43
N LEU A 37 6.18 -2.76 2.60
CA LEU A 37 4.79 -2.70 3.05
C LEU A 37 4.28 -4.09 3.39
N GLU A 38 4.57 -5.08 2.56
CA GLU A 38 4.10 -6.43 2.81
C GLU A 38 4.74 -7.04 4.04
N HIS A 39 6.01 -6.69 4.28
CA HIS A 39 6.67 -7.16 5.49
C HIS A 39 5.99 -6.61 6.75
N ALA A 40 5.66 -5.32 6.75
CA ALA A 40 4.96 -4.72 7.88
C ALA A 40 3.59 -5.37 8.08
N LEU A 41 2.88 -5.63 6.98
CA LEU A 41 1.58 -6.28 7.07
C LEU A 41 1.69 -7.71 7.59
N GLU A 42 2.73 -8.40 7.17
CA GLU A 42 2.97 -9.76 7.67
C GLU A 42 3.16 -9.77 9.18
N LEU A 43 3.91 -8.81 9.69
CA LEU A 43 4.12 -8.73 11.12
C LEU A 43 2.83 -8.40 11.87
N LEU A 44 2.01 -7.53 11.30
CA LEU A 44 0.79 -7.09 11.97
C LEU A 44 -0.32 -8.13 11.90
N PHE A 45 -0.45 -8.83 10.79
CA PHE A 45 -1.52 -9.80 10.59
C PHE A 45 -1.06 -11.24 10.79
N ARG A 46 0.24 -11.46 10.97
CA ARG A 46 0.82 -12.77 11.26
C ARG A 46 0.56 -13.78 10.15
N ARG A 47 0.60 -13.31 8.93
CA ARG A 47 0.47 -14.14 7.73
C ARG A 47 0.96 -13.33 6.54
N GLU A 48 1.21 -14.01 5.45
CA GLU A 48 1.54 -13.31 4.22
C GLU A 48 0.33 -12.52 3.74
N VAL A 49 0.57 -11.28 3.35
CA VAL A 49 -0.46 -10.40 2.81
C VAL A 49 0.03 -9.89 1.48
N GLU A 50 -0.68 -10.25 0.42
CA GLU A 50 -0.34 -9.76 -0.91
C GLU A 50 -1.02 -8.42 -1.14
N THR A 51 -0.30 -7.50 -1.77
CA THR A 51 -0.83 -6.19 -2.09
C THR A 51 -0.89 -5.99 -3.59
N THR A 52 -1.81 -5.13 -4.02
CA THR A 52 -1.85 -4.65 -5.39
C THR A 52 -1.75 -3.13 -5.36
N CYS A 53 -1.20 -2.57 -6.43
CA CYS A 53 -1.00 -1.12 -6.47
C CYS A 53 -1.57 -0.54 -7.75
N ALA A 54 -1.95 0.74 -7.68
CA ALA A 54 -2.54 1.43 -8.82
C ALA A 54 -1.52 1.64 -9.93
N GLY A 55 -0.26 1.84 -9.56
CA GLY A 55 0.79 2.00 -10.56
C GLY A 55 2.09 1.53 -9.99
N ARG A 56 3.09 1.39 -10.86
CA ARG A 56 4.41 0.98 -10.45
C ARG A 56 5.41 2.05 -10.81
N THR A 57 6.40 2.22 -9.98
CA THR A 57 7.47 3.16 -10.25
C THR A 57 8.77 2.41 -10.36
N ASP A 58 9.68 2.95 -11.18
CA ASP A 58 11.01 2.40 -11.33
C ASP A 58 11.90 2.81 -10.16
N ALA A 59 13.11 2.25 -10.15
CA ALA A 59 14.06 2.56 -9.09
C ALA A 59 14.30 4.07 -9.03
N GLY A 60 14.33 4.58 -7.82
CA GLY A 60 14.65 5.98 -7.57
C GLY A 60 13.50 6.95 -7.76
N VAL A 61 12.36 6.50 -8.24
CA VAL A 61 11.22 7.37 -8.49
C VAL A 61 10.44 7.59 -7.20
N HIS A 62 10.11 8.84 -6.93
CA HIS A 62 9.32 9.22 -5.75
C HIS A 62 7.84 9.13 -6.06
N ALA A 63 7.04 8.94 -5.03
CA ALA A 63 5.60 9.00 -5.15
C ALA A 63 5.04 9.80 -4.00
N ARG A 64 3.99 10.53 -4.30
CA ARG A 64 3.31 11.37 -3.33
C ARG A 64 2.04 10.69 -2.80
N ALA A 65 1.37 9.97 -3.67
CA ALA A 65 0.12 9.30 -3.31
C ALA A 65 -0.04 8.07 -4.20
N GLN A 66 0.54 6.97 -3.76
CA GLN A 66 0.38 5.69 -4.42
C GLN A 66 -0.71 4.93 -3.67
N VAL A 67 -1.63 4.32 -4.40
CA VAL A 67 -2.71 3.55 -3.80
C VAL A 67 -2.36 2.07 -3.83
N VAL A 68 -2.45 1.45 -2.67
CA VAL A 68 -2.14 0.04 -2.49
C VAL A 68 -3.31 -0.61 -1.79
N SER A 69 -3.77 -1.75 -2.25
CA SER A 69 -4.90 -2.43 -1.62
C SER A 69 -4.54 -3.86 -1.23
N PHE A 70 -5.27 -4.35 -0.24
CA PHE A 70 -5.12 -5.73 0.22
C PHE A 70 -6.41 -6.15 0.94
N ASP A 71 -6.58 -7.46 1.08
CA ASP A 71 -7.79 -8.02 1.66
C ASP A 71 -7.51 -8.64 3.01
N ILE A 72 -8.45 -8.47 3.93
CA ILE A 72 -8.34 -9.02 5.27
C ILE A 72 -9.67 -9.60 5.73
N LEU A 73 -9.63 -10.30 6.85
CA LEU A 73 -10.83 -10.61 7.63
C LEU A 73 -11.06 -9.47 8.60
N PRO A 74 -12.32 -9.05 8.81
CA PRO A 74 -12.57 -7.97 9.78
C PRO A 74 -11.99 -8.24 11.15
N ASP A 75 -12.00 -9.48 11.59
CA ASP A 75 -11.48 -9.84 12.92
C ASP A 75 -9.97 -9.61 13.01
N GLU A 76 -9.27 -9.56 11.90
CA GLU A 76 -7.84 -9.35 11.92
C GLU A 76 -7.46 -7.95 12.39
N LEU A 77 -8.39 -7.01 12.35
CA LEU A 77 -8.12 -5.69 12.88
C LEU A 77 -7.93 -5.69 14.39
N ARG A 78 -8.53 -6.63 15.10
CA ARG A 78 -8.34 -6.79 16.55
C ARG A 78 -8.62 -5.51 17.30
N ASP A 79 -9.77 -4.90 16.99
CA ASP A 79 -10.22 -3.66 17.62
C ASP A 79 -9.35 -2.44 17.31
N ARG A 80 -8.42 -2.55 16.37
CA ARG A 80 -7.66 -1.40 15.93
C ARG A 80 -8.51 -0.54 15.01
N THR A 81 -8.34 0.76 15.13
CA THR A 81 -8.89 1.67 14.13
C THR A 81 -7.96 1.70 12.92
N LEU A 82 -8.47 2.20 11.80
CA LEU A 82 -7.63 2.33 10.62
C LEU A 82 -6.51 3.34 10.86
N GLU A 83 -6.75 4.37 11.65
CA GLU A 83 -5.69 5.31 12.03
C GLU A 83 -4.60 4.62 12.83
N SER A 84 -5.00 3.78 13.77
CA SER A 84 -4.05 3.04 14.58
C SER A 84 -3.23 2.08 13.72
N LEU A 85 -3.88 1.44 12.76
CA LEU A 85 -3.18 0.55 11.85
C LEU A 85 -2.14 1.31 11.03
N ALA A 86 -2.50 2.49 10.55
CA ALA A 86 -1.56 3.31 9.78
C ALA A 86 -0.34 3.67 10.62
N ARG A 87 -0.56 4.04 11.88
CA ARG A 87 0.56 4.35 12.77
C ARG A 87 1.46 3.15 13.00
N SER A 88 0.85 1.97 13.16
CA SER A 88 1.63 0.76 13.36
C SER A 88 2.47 0.44 12.12
N MET A 89 1.89 0.61 10.94
CA MET A 89 2.63 0.38 9.71
C MET A 89 3.80 1.33 9.58
N ASN A 90 3.58 2.62 9.93
CA ASN A 90 4.67 3.59 9.84
C ASN A 90 5.80 3.29 10.82
N ALA A 91 5.49 2.63 11.93
CA ALA A 91 6.53 2.24 12.88
C ALA A 91 7.34 1.05 12.38
N LEU A 92 6.80 0.28 11.45
CA LEU A 92 7.43 -0.97 11.01
C LEU A 92 8.04 -0.88 9.62
N THR A 93 7.72 0.16 8.85
CA THR A 93 8.26 0.29 7.50
C THR A 93 9.50 1.15 7.49
N HIS A 94 10.20 1.11 6.35
CA HIS A 94 11.37 1.93 6.13
C HIS A 94 11.00 3.41 6.28
N GLU A 95 11.93 4.20 6.83
CA GLU A 95 11.65 5.60 7.11
C GLU A 95 11.32 6.42 5.86
N ALA A 96 11.72 5.95 4.69
CA ALA A 96 11.43 6.64 3.43
C ALA A 96 10.02 6.39 2.93
N ILE A 97 9.21 5.62 3.65
CA ILE A 97 7.83 5.30 3.30
C ILE A 97 6.90 5.87 4.35
N VAL A 98 5.85 6.53 3.91
CA VAL A 98 4.82 7.04 4.82
C VAL A 98 3.47 6.53 4.37
N VAL A 99 2.79 5.80 5.26
CA VAL A 99 1.39 5.42 5.05
C VAL A 99 0.56 6.59 5.55
N ARG A 100 -0.06 7.31 4.63
CA ARG A 100 -0.77 8.54 4.95
C ARG A 100 -2.16 8.29 5.49
N SER A 101 -2.84 7.30 4.93
CA SER A 101 -4.18 6.96 5.37
C SER A 101 -4.52 5.54 4.95
N ILE A 102 -5.50 4.97 5.63
CA ILE A 102 -6.04 3.67 5.29
C ILE A 102 -7.55 3.84 5.26
N ASP A 103 -8.17 3.35 4.18
CA ASP A 103 -9.62 3.42 4.02
C ASP A 103 -10.18 2.06 3.69
N GLU A 104 -11.40 1.79 4.16
CA GLU A 104 -12.09 0.59 3.78
C GLU A 104 -12.73 0.81 2.41
N ARG A 105 -12.58 -0.20 1.54
CA ARG A 105 -13.17 -0.15 0.20
C ARG A 105 -14.20 -1.26 0.07
N GLU A 106 -14.95 -1.24 -1.02
CA GLU A 106 -15.90 -2.29 -1.31
C GLU A 106 -15.17 -3.61 -1.48
N PRO A 107 -15.75 -4.71 -1.01
CA PRO A 107 -15.13 -6.02 -1.22
C PRO A 107 -14.86 -6.25 -2.69
N GLY A 108 -13.67 -6.74 -2.98
CA GLY A 108 -13.27 -6.95 -4.37
C GLY A 108 -12.59 -5.77 -5.03
N PHE A 109 -12.52 -4.62 -4.34
CA PHE A 109 -11.76 -3.49 -4.87
C PHE A 109 -10.32 -3.91 -5.11
N SER A 110 -9.75 -3.48 -6.22
CA SER A 110 -8.34 -3.70 -6.50
C SER A 110 -7.74 -2.39 -6.97
N ALA A 111 -6.72 -1.92 -6.24
CA ALA A 111 -6.05 -0.68 -6.60
C ALA A 111 -5.56 -0.73 -8.05
N ARG A 112 -5.09 -1.91 -8.48
CA ARG A 112 -4.55 -2.06 -9.83
C ARG A 112 -5.62 -1.89 -10.91
N PHE A 113 -6.81 -2.44 -10.67
CA PHE A 113 -7.84 -2.44 -11.71
C PHE A 113 -8.82 -1.29 -11.55
N ASP A 114 -9.13 -0.92 -10.32
CA ASP A 114 -10.19 0.06 -10.08
C ASP A 114 -9.68 1.49 -10.13
N ALA A 115 -8.39 1.67 -10.31
CA ALA A 115 -7.78 3.00 -10.41
C ALA A 115 -7.67 3.49 -11.86
N THR A 116 -8.29 2.79 -12.81
CA THR A 116 -7.98 3.01 -14.22
C THR A 116 -8.28 4.41 -14.70
N GLU A 117 -9.36 5.00 -14.24
CA GLU A 117 -9.71 6.33 -14.74
C GLU A 117 -9.52 7.41 -13.70
N ARG A 118 -10.21 7.28 -12.57
CA ARG A 118 -10.19 8.36 -11.60
C ARG A 118 -8.85 8.47 -10.91
N GLU A 119 -8.31 7.35 -10.47
CA GLU A 119 -7.04 7.39 -9.76
C GLU A 119 -5.91 7.81 -10.67
N TYR A 120 -5.95 7.33 -11.91
CA TYR A 120 -4.92 7.69 -12.88
C TYR A 120 -4.95 9.19 -13.13
N ARG A 121 -6.12 9.77 -13.31
CA ARG A 121 -6.22 11.21 -13.52
C ARG A 121 -5.77 11.98 -12.30
N TYR A 122 -6.05 11.44 -11.14
CA TYR A 122 -5.62 12.08 -9.91
C TYR A 122 -4.09 12.20 -9.87
N PHE A 123 -3.39 11.14 -10.22
CA PHE A 123 -1.94 11.20 -10.22
C PHE A 123 -1.42 12.21 -11.21
N ILE A 124 -2.02 12.28 -12.38
CA ILE A 124 -1.62 13.26 -13.38
C ILE A 124 -1.86 14.68 -12.88
N CYS A 125 -3.00 14.90 -12.27
CA CYS A 125 -3.36 16.23 -11.83
C CYS A 125 -2.51 16.72 -10.67
N THR A 126 -1.88 15.84 -9.94
CA THR A 126 -1.04 16.26 -8.82
C THR A 126 0.38 16.58 -9.22
N GLU A 127 0.68 16.50 -10.49
CA GLU A 127 2.00 16.85 -10.97
C GLU A 127 2.20 18.35 -11.04
N PRO A 128 3.39 18.84 -10.84
CA PRO A 128 4.53 18.11 -10.32
C PRO A 128 4.41 17.95 -8.81
N ALA A 129 4.64 16.77 -8.35
CA ALA A 129 4.58 16.54 -6.92
C ALA A 129 5.90 16.97 -6.32
N PRO A 130 5.88 17.73 -5.24
CA PRO A 130 7.13 18.01 -4.56
C PRO A 130 7.71 16.74 -3.98
N PRO A 131 9.01 16.72 -3.78
CA PRO A 131 9.63 15.58 -3.13
C PRO A 131 9.04 15.37 -1.75
N ILE A 132 9.00 14.15 -1.37
CA ILE A 132 8.45 13.77 -0.08
C ILE A 132 9.45 14.07 1.02
#